data_0044e9002fa249f59814ab9e8693370f
#
_entry.id   0044e9002fa249f59814ab9e8693370f
#
_cell.length_a   1.000
_cell.length_b   1.000
_cell.length_c   1.000
_cell.angle_alpha   90.00
_cell.angle_beta   90.00
_cell.angle_gamma   90.00
#
_symmetry.space_group_name_H-M   'P 1'
#
loop_
_entity.id
_entity.type
_entity.pdbx_description
1 polymer ?
#
loop_
_entity_poly.entity_id
_entity_poly.type
_entity_poly.pdbx_seq_one_letter_code
_entity_poly.pdbx_strand_id
1 'polypeptide(L)'
;MIDLILRKTSKVGFFRPIIQSHKEEAGGDDGTDEDVCLITEYYKLSQTYEESYGLTTDEANALLGNDEKDDLINTIITKYKNLTDRCDFVVCEGSDYLSKGAAVEFNLNQEIAKNLGCPILILANANERSILETISSLSISIEAYNEYEAEIVGLVVNKVEPEQIEGMRKELEKVFSNESYSLCIIPKDKRLSCPRITDVVKALKGQVLSGHSYVNGLVGSSIVCAMQLQNALKWIKEDDCLLVTSGDRGDIVVGALQAHQSKNYPSLAGIVLTGGVLPEASILRLIDGLPERLPIITVQAGTFEAASRVNAVHARLRSTDQEKINLSVQAFEANLDDLEKFNEKIWADCLASKGNKMSNIITPKMFKYNLVQQAKAKQKHIVLPEGNDPRILKATAILVERGIVKITLLGDKEKIMGYVSQYGVMLDLSKVSVIDPATSGEQLERYAALFFELRKHKGTVPDIEEARDQCLDLSCFATMMVYCGDADGMVSGARHTTQHTIRPALVSIRNSAFHICNRVTFASQCHPQFFNQIFSSHRCPYYSKSSRPSRDSRLFRLCF
;
A
#
# COMPACT_ATOMS: atom_id res chain seq x y z
N MET A 1 -9.19 15.66 3.38
CA MET A 1 -9.95 14.43 3.03
C MET A 1 -10.24 13.55 4.26
N ILE A 2 -9.27 13.12 5.05
CA ILE A 2 -9.50 12.30 6.26
C ILE A 2 -10.52 12.94 7.20
N ASP A 3 -10.43 14.25 7.42
CA ASP A 3 -11.40 15.00 8.26
C ASP A 3 -12.84 14.84 7.74
N LEU A 4 -13.05 14.94 6.43
CA LEU A 4 -14.37 14.74 5.81
C LEU A 4 -14.90 13.31 6.00
N ILE A 5 -14.01 12.32 5.92
CA ILE A 5 -14.37 10.91 6.10
C ILE A 5 -14.72 10.64 7.56
N LEU A 6 -13.96 11.16 8.51
CA LEU A 6 -14.20 11.02 9.94
C LEU A 6 -15.52 11.60 10.41
N ARG A 7 -16.11 12.55 9.69
CA ARG A 7 -17.47 13.04 9.95
C ARG A 7 -18.56 11.99 9.69
N LYS A 8 -18.26 10.95 8.91
CA LYS A 8 -19.22 9.89 8.55
C LYS A 8 -18.93 8.54 9.22
N THR A 9 -17.66 8.23 9.50
CA THR A 9 -17.27 7.01 10.20
C THR A 9 -16.05 7.22 11.08
N SER A 10 -15.99 6.56 12.23
CA SER A 10 -14.84 6.59 13.12
C SER A 10 -13.77 5.54 12.79
N LYS A 11 -14.09 4.58 11.91
CA LYS A 11 -13.18 3.49 11.52
C LYS A 11 -12.45 3.82 10.24
N VAL A 12 -11.59 4.82 10.30
CA VAL A 12 -10.75 5.27 9.19
C VAL A 12 -9.33 4.75 9.39
N GLY A 13 -8.73 4.22 8.31
CA GLY A 13 -7.33 3.85 8.24
C GLY A 13 -6.57 4.76 7.28
N PHE A 14 -5.24 4.81 7.46
CA PHE A 14 -4.31 5.48 6.58
C PHE A 14 -3.22 4.51 6.16
N PHE A 15 -2.85 4.49 4.89
CA PHE A 15 -1.89 3.54 4.36
C PHE A 15 -0.97 4.19 3.32
N ARG A 16 0.34 4.03 3.47
CA ARG A 16 1.34 4.36 2.44
C ARG A 16 1.95 3.07 1.90
N PRO A 17 1.83 2.78 0.60
CA PRO A 17 2.39 1.56 0.01
C PRO A 17 3.88 1.40 0.22
N ILE A 18 4.62 2.50 0.11
CA ILE A 18 6.05 2.52 0.34
C ILE A 18 6.42 3.84 1.04
N ILE A 19 7.24 3.74 2.07
CA ILE A 19 7.74 4.88 2.85
C ILE A 19 9.24 5.04 2.68
N GLN A 20 9.76 6.24 2.94
CA GLN A 20 11.21 6.46 2.95
C GLN A 20 11.84 5.84 4.20
N SER A 21 12.96 5.15 4.02
CA SER A 21 13.81 4.74 5.13
C SER A 21 14.79 5.88 5.43
N HIS A 22 14.53 6.66 6.45
CA HIS A 22 15.48 7.69 6.90
C HIS A 22 16.68 7.05 7.59
N LYS A 23 17.63 6.56 6.82
CA LYS A 23 19.00 6.38 7.27
C LYS A 23 19.80 7.59 6.81
N GLU A 24 20.14 8.46 7.78
CA GLU A 24 21.26 9.39 7.69
C GLU A 24 21.19 10.57 6.71
N GLU A 25 20.20 11.46 6.77
CA GLU A 25 20.49 12.86 6.40
C GLU A 25 19.68 13.81 7.28
N ALA A 26 20.44 14.53 8.14
CA ALA A 26 20.01 15.67 8.95
C ALA A 26 19.03 15.43 10.11
N GLY A 27 19.58 15.00 11.27
CA GLY A 27 19.16 15.51 12.61
C GLY A 27 17.68 15.46 13.00
N GLY A 28 16.90 14.55 12.45
CA GLY A 28 15.50 14.36 12.76
C GLY A 28 15.25 13.01 13.42
N ASP A 29 14.31 13.04 14.34
CA ASP A 29 13.90 11.96 15.21
C ASP A 29 13.71 10.60 14.49
N ASP A 30 14.19 9.53 15.12
CA ASP A 30 13.84 8.10 15.04
C ASP A 30 13.61 7.39 13.68
N GLY A 31 13.91 7.98 12.52
CA GLY A 31 13.82 7.27 11.23
C GLY A 31 12.39 6.87 10.81
N THR A 32 11.38 7.54 11.35
CA THR A 32 9.97 7.32 11.01
C THR A 32 9.49 8.23 9.87
N ASP A 33 8.55 7.75 9.06
CA ASP A 33 7.89 8.53 8.01
C ASP A 33 6.99 9.60 8.63
N GLU A 34 7.23 10.87 8.27
CA GLU A 34 6.57 12.02 8.88
C GLU A 34 5.07 12.07 8.56
N ASP A 35 4.66 11.68 7.36
CA ASP A 35 3.25 11.72 6.95
C ASP A 35 2.44 10.65 7.67
N VAL A 36 3.02 9.44 7.83
CA VAL A 36 2.41 8.38 8.65
C VAL A 36 2.24 8.85 10.09
N CYS A 37 3.28 9.42 10.71
CA CYS A 37 3.22 9.94 12.07
C CYS A 37 2.20 11.08 12.20
N LEU A 38 2.24 12.07 11.29
CA LEU A 38 1.30 13.18 11.26
C LEU A 38 -0.15 12.70 11.29
N ILE A 39 -0.50 11.82 10.36
CA ILE A 39 -1.90 11.40 10.18
C ILE A 39 -2.36 10.49 11.33
N THR A 40 -1.55 9.51 11.72
CA THR A 40 -1.93 8.55 12.76
C THR A 40 -2.04 9.20 14.14
N GLU A 41 -1.13 10.12 14.48
CA GLU A 41 -1.13 10.81 15.76
C GLU A 41 -2.21 11.90 15.84
N TYR A 42 -2.31 12.76 14.80
CA TYR A 42 -3.27 13.85 14.80
C TYR A 42 -4.71 13.35 14.87
N TYR A 43 -5.08 12.39 14.04
CA TYR A 43 -6.41 11.81 14.00
C TYR A 43 -6.61 10.66 14.99
N LYS A 44 -5.58 10.30 15.77
CA LYS A 44 -5.60 9.20 16.75
C LYS A 44 -6.19 7.92 16.16
N LEU A 45 -5.68 7.53 15.00
CA LEU A 45 -6.16 6.33 14.33
C LEU A 45 -5.83 5.07 15.16
N SER A 46 -6.68 4.06 15.08
CA SER A 46 -6.56 2.81 15.86
C SER A 46 -5.54 1.80 15.30
N GLN A 47 -4.62 2.24 14.45
CA GLN A 47 -3.59 1.43 13.80
C GLN A 47 -2.19 1.78 14.33
N THR A 48 -1.27 0.82 14.28
CA THR A 48 0.13 1.07 14.61
C THR A 48 0.88 1.69 13.43
N TYR A 49 2.10 2.19 13.69
CA TYR A 49 2.97 2.70 12.64
C TYR A 49 3.27 1.63 11.58
N GLU A 50 3.61 0.40 12.00
CA GLU A 50 3.95 -0.73 11.13
C GLU A 50 2.76 -1.22 10.29
N GLU A 51 1.55 -1.01 10.75
CA GLU A 51 0.32 -1.31 10.01
C GLU A 51 -0.01 -0.24 8.96
N SER A 52 0.60 0.94 9.06
CA SER A 52 0.31 2.11 8.22
C SER A 52 1.09 2.14 6.91
N TYR A 53 2.03 1.23 6.71
CA TYR A 53 2.80 1.18 5.45
C TYR A 53 3.03 -0.25 4.94
N GLY A 54 3.30 -0.35 3.64
CA GLY A 54 3.62 -1.60 2.97
C GLY A 54 5.08 -2.00 3.16
N LEU A 55 5.99 -1.26 2.58
CA LEU A 55 7.43 -1.52 2.54
C LEU A 55 8.21 -0.21 2.75
N THR A 56 9.45 -0.33 3.15
CA THR A 56 10.42 0.78 3.07
C THR A 56 11.01 0.87 1.67
N THR A 57 11.58 2.01 1.32
CA THR A 57 12.28 2.22 0.03
C THR A 57 13.41 1.21 -0.17
N ASP A 58 14.16 0.88 0.89
CA ASP A 58 15.27 -0.08 0.81
C ASP A 58 14.76 -1.50 0.51
N GLU A 59 13.69 -1.94 1.19
CA GLU A 59 13.05 -3.23 0.93
C GLU A 59 12.47 -3.29 -0.49
N ALA A 60 11.80 -2.23 -0.94
CA ALA A 60 11.23 -2.14 -2.28
C ALA A 60 12.32 -2.20 -3.36
N ASN A 61 13.43 -1.46 -3.17
CA ASN A 61 14.57 -1.49 -4.10
C ASN A 61 15.26 -2.85 -4.14
N ALA A 62 15.38 -3.54 -3.01
CA ALA A 62 15.95 -4.89 -2.96
C ALA A 62 15.10 -5.89 -3.77
N LEU A 63 13.77 -5.86 -3.61
CA LEU A 63 12.85 -6.73 -4.37
C LEU A 63 12.85 -6.39 -5.87
N LEU A 64 12.86 -5.11 -6.22
CA LEU A 64 12.95 -4.68 -7.63
C LEU A 64 14.28 -5.05 -8.28
N GLY A 65 15.39 -4.96 -7.52
CA GLY A 65 16.72 -5.35 -7.99
C GLY A 65 16.85 -6.85 -8.26
N ASN A 66 16.09 -7.67 -7.54
CA ASN A 66 16.04 -9.14 -7.72
C ASN A 66 14.99 -9.60 -8.74
N ASP A 67 14.28 -8.70 -9.43
CA ASP A 67 13.15 -9.01 -10.32
C ASP A 67 11.95 -9.67 -9.59
N GLU A 68 11.82 -9.41 -8.28
CA GLU A 68 10.75 -9.93 -7.40
C GLU A 68 9.59 -8.93 -7.25
N LYS A 69 9.24 -8.25 -8.32
CA LYS A 69 8.16 -7.24 -8.35
C LYS A 69 6.80 -7.79 -7.88
N ASP A 70 6.53 -9.06 -8.18
CA ASP A 70 5.28 -9.71 -7.74
C ASP A 70 5.21 -9.84 -6.22
N ASP A 71 6.31 -10.11 -5.54
CA ASP A 71 6.35 -10.24 -4.09
C ASP A 71 6.22 -8.87 -3.40
N LEU A 72 6.78 -7.81 -4.01
CA LEU A 72 6.55 -6.43 -3.60
C LEU A 72 5.04 -6.11 -3.58
N ILE A 73 4.36 -6.32 -4.70
CA ILE A 73 2.91 -6.05 -4.81
C ILE A 73 2.10 -6.94 -3.87
N ASN A 74 2.44 -8.22 -3.73
CA ASN A 74 1.75 -9.13 -2.82
C ASN A 74 1.89 -8.71 -1.35
N THR A 75 3.04 -8.20 -0.95
CA THR A 75 3.28 -7.68 0.40
C THR A 75 2.42 -6.45 0.68
N ILE A 76 2.38 -5.50 -0.26
CA ILE A 76 1.53 -4.30 -0.17
C ILE A 76 0.05 -4.69 -0.06
N ILE A 77 -0.44 -5.57 -0.94
CA ILE A 77 -1.83 -6.05 -0.91
C ILE A 77 -2.15 -6.70 0.44
N THR A 78 -1.24 -7.51 0.97
CA THR A 78 -1.47 -8.23 2.22
C THR A 78 -1.63 -7.26 3.40
N LYS A 79 -0.71 -6.31 3.54
CA LYS A 79 -0.76 -5.30 4.62
C LYS A 79 -1.99 -4.38 4.48
N TYR A 80 -2.28 -3.92 3.26
CA TYR A 80 -3.46 -3.10 2.98
C TYR A 80 -4.76 -3.83 3.34
N LYS A 81 -4.90 -5.11 2.99
CA LYS A 81 -6.10 -5.91 3.31
C LYS A 81 -6.27 -6.12 4.80
N ASN A 82 -5.20 -6.39 5.55
CA ASN A 82 -5.27 -6.48 7.00
C ASN A 82 -5.85 -5.21 7.65
N LEU A 83 -5.58 -4.05 7.05
CA LEU A 83 -6.12 -2.78 7.50
C LEU A 83 -7.59 -2.60 7.06
N THR A 84 -7.93 -2.92 5.80
CA THR A 84 -9.31 -2.79 5.28
C THR A 84 -10.30 -3.72 5.97
N ASP A 85 -9.86 -4.85 6.53
CA ASP A 85 -10.73 -5.76 7.28
C ASP A 85 -11.23 -5.17 8.61
N ARG A 86 -10.53 -4.15 9.13
CA ARG A 86 -10.84 -3.48 10.41
C ARG A 86 -11.41 -2.08 10.24
N CYS A 87 -11.17 -1.46 9.09
CA CYS A 87 -11.59 -0.10 8.79
C CYS A 87 -12.78 -0.06 7.85
N ASP A 88 -13.62 0.96 8.01
CA ASP A 88 -14.71 1.23 7.09
C ASP A 88 -14.22 1.93 5.83
N PHE A 89 -13.17 2.72 5.97
CA PHE A 89 -12.52 3.45 4.90
C PHE A 89 -11.01 3.50 5.13
N VAL A 90 -10.21 3.30 4.09
CA VAL A 90 -8.75 3.46 4.13
C VAL A 90 -8.33 4.48 3.10
N VAL A 91 -7.69 5.56 3.55
CA VAL A 91 -7.04 6.52 2.68
C VAL A 91 -5.66 6.00 2.36
N CYS A 92 -5.39 5.80 1.07
CA CYS A 92 -4.10 5.34 0.58
C CYS A 92 -3.36 6.52 -0.06
N GLU A 93 -2.16 6.83 0.41
CA GLU A 93 -1.31 7.87 -0.16
C GLU A 93 -0.24 7.23 -1.04
N GLY A 94 -0.17 7.65 -2.30
CA GLY A 94 0.88 7.19 -3.22
C GLY A 94 2.28 7.58 -2.74
N SER A 95 3.27 6.85 -3.19
CA SER A 95 4.66 7.14 -2.84
C SER A 95 5.17 8.32 -3.66
N ASP A 96 5.96 9.18 -3.04
CA ASP A 96 6.62 10.34 -3.65
C ASP A 96 8.13 10.20 -3.51
N TYR A 97 8.75 9.37 -4.32
CA TYR A 97 10.19 9.23 -4.27
C TYR A 97 10.88 10.39 -4.99
N LEU A 98 11.75 11.04 -4.29
CA LEU A 98 12.52 12.15 -4.83
C LEU A 98 13.80 11.69 -5.55
N SER A 99 14.07 10.41 -5.69
CA SER A 99 15.34 9.94 -6.20
C SER A 99 15.25 9.06 -7.44
N LYS A 100 16.02 9.40 -8.44
CA LYS A 100 16.58 8.55 -9.51
C LYS A 100 15.66 7.84 -10.52
N GLY A 101 14.33 7.98 -10.48
CA GLY A 101 13.48 7.27 -11.44
C GLY A 101 12.01 7.65 -11.43
N ALA A 102 11.68 8.94 -11.52
CA ALA A 102 10.28 9.44 -11.51
C ALA A 102 9.31 8.64 -12.42
N ALA A 103 9.77 8.14 -13.56
CA ALA A 103 8.96 7.33 -14.46
C ALA A 103 8.68 5.92 -13.91
N VAL A 104 9.67 5.29 -13.28
CA VAL A 104 9.51 3.95 -12.67
C VAL A 104 8.55 4.01 -11.50
N GLU A 105 8.67 5.06 -10.70
CA GLU A 105 7.84 5.35 -9.56
C GLU A 105 6.38 5.61 -9.94
N PHE A 106 6.17 6.44 -10.94
CA PHE A 106 4.84 6.71 -11.47
C PHE A 106 4.15 5.43 -11.94
N ASN A 107 4.84 4.58 -12.70
CA ASN A 107 4.34 3.28 -13.13
C ASN A 107 4.05 2.34 -11.95
N LEU A 108 4.87 2.39 -10.90
CA LEU A 108 4.66 1.57 -9.70
C LEU A 108 3.40 2.01 -8.94
N ASN A 109 3.20 3.31 -8.76
CA ASN A 109 1.98 3.86 -8.13
C ASN A 109 0.72 3.47 -8.91
N GLN A 110 0.75 3.51 -10.24
CA GLN A 110 -0.36 3.05 -11.07
C GLN A 110 -0.67 1.56 -10.87
N GLU A 111 0.37 0.74 -10.88
CA GLU A 111 0.20 -0.70 -10.67
C GLU A 111 -0.32 -1.02 -9.26
N ILE A 112 0.17 -0.32 -8.25
CA ILE A 112 -0.32 -0.44 -6.87
C ILE A 112 -1.80 -0.05 -6.81
N ALA A 113 -2.17 1.13 -7.31
CA ALA A 113 -3.54 1.61 -7.32
C ALA A 113 -4.50 0.64 -8.02
N LYS A 114 -4.11 0.13 -9.20
CA LYS A 114 -4.85 -0.91 -9.92
C LYS A 114 -5.05 -2.16 -9.07
N ASN A 115 -3.97 -2.66 -8.45
CA ASN A 115 -4.03 -3.91 -7.67
C ASN A 115 -4.77 -3.76 -6.34
N LEU A 116 -4.79 -2.56 -5.74
CA LEU A 116 -5.61 -2.28 -4.56
C LEU A 116 -7.09 -2.05 -4.92
N GLY A 117 -7.39 -1.69 -6.18
CA GLY A 117 -8.74 -1.37 -6.64
C GLY A 117 -9.31 -0.12 -6.00
N CYS A 118 -8.45 0.87 -5.72
CA CYS A 118 -8.85 2.12 -5.09
C CYS A 118 -9.24 3.16 -6.14
N PRO A 119 -10.32 3.93 -5.95
CA PRO A 119 -10.57 5.15 -6.70
C PRO A 119 -9.44 6.16 -6.48
N ILE A 120 -9.12 6.97 -7.50
CA ILE A 120 -7.94 7.82 -7.51
C ILE A 120 -8.31 9.29 -7.43
N LEU A 121 -7.68 10.02 -6.52
CA LEU A 121 -7.65 11.47 -6.48
C LEU A 121 -6.28 11.94 -6.97
N ILE A 122 -6.22 12.60 -8.12
CA ILE A 122 -4.95 13.09 -8.68
C ILE A 122 -4.63 14.44 -8.05
N LEU A 123 -3.40 14.56 -7.53
CA LEU A 123 -2.88 15.79 -6.95
C LEU A 123 -1.76 16.35 -7.83
N ALA A 124 -1.94 17.56 -8.36
CA ALA A 124 -0.92 18.29 -9.10
C ALA A 124 -0.38 19.47 -8.28
N ASN A 125 0.93 19.68 -8.38
CA ASN A 125 1.60 20.82 -7.76
C ASN A 125 1.84 21.91 -8.79
N ALA A 126 1.23 23.09 -8.59
CA ALA A 126 1.36 24.25 -9.47
C ALA A 126 2.45 25.25 -9.01
N ASN A 127 3.15 24.96 -7.91
CA ASN A 127 4.21 25.87 -7.42
C ASN A 127 5.29 26.04 -8.47
N GLU A 128 5.59 27.31 -8.82
CA GLU A 128 6.62 27.70 -9.82
C GLU A 128 6.38 27.11 -11.23
N ARG A 129 5.13 26.75 -11.57
CA ARG A 129 4.74 26.23 -12.86
C ARG A 129 3.71 27.15 -13.53
N SER A 130 3.78 27.20 -14.85
CA SER A 130 2.73 27.85 -15.65
C SER A 130 1.44 27.00 -15.66
N ILE A 131 0.31 27.63 -16.00
CA ILE A 131 -0.98 26.95 -16.16
C ILE A 131 -0.86 25.80 -17.18
N LEU A 132 -0.21 26.03 -18.31
CA LEU A 132 -0.06 25.03 -19.38
C LEU A 132 0.78 23.82 -18.93
N GLU A 133 1.88 24.05 -18.23
CA GLU A 133 2.71 22.95 -17.70
C GLU A 133 1.94 22.10 -16.69
N THR A 134 1.17 22.75 -15.81
CA THR A 134 0.33 22.05 -14.82
C THR A 134 -0.74 21.19 -15.48
N ILE A 135 -1.43 21.73 -16.48
CA ILE A 135 -2.48 21.01 -17.23
C ILE A 135 -1.88 19.86 -18.04
N SER A 136 -0.73 20.09 -18.70
CA SER A 136 -0.04 19.02 -19.45
C SER A 136 0.36 17.87 -18.54
N SER A 137 0.87 18.17 -17.34
CA SER A 137 1.21 17.15 -16.33
C SER A 137 -0.02 16.37 -15.85
N LEU A 138 -1.15 17.06 -15.65
CA LEU A 138 -2.43 16.42 -15.30
C LEU A 138 -2.94 15.52 -16.43
N SER A 139 -2.93 15.99 -17.67
CA SER A 139 -3.37 15.20 -18.82
C SER A 139 -2.58 13.91 -18.97
N ILE A 140 -1.25 13.97 -18.85
CA ILE A 140 -0.39 12.78 -18.88
C ILE A 140 -0.77 11.81 -17.74
N SER A 141 -1.01 12.33 -16.54
CA SER A 141 -1.39 11.49 -15.40
C SER A 141 -2.76 10.82 -15.62
N ILE A 142 -3.73 11.57 -16.12
CA ILE A 142 -5.09 11.07 -16.42
C ILE A 142 -5.04 9.98 -17.49
N GLU A 143 -4.36 10.23 -18.62
CA GLU A 143 -4.21 9.24 -19.69
C GLU A 143 -3.57 7.95 -19.16
N ALA A 144 -2.52 8.09 -18.39
CA ALA A 144 -1.81 6.96 -17.83
C ALA A 144 -2.67 6.14 -16.84
N TYR A 145 -3.48 6.76 -16.00
CA TYR A 145 -4.40 6.03 -15.12
C TYR A 145 -5.59 5.42 -15.89
N ASN A 146 -6.07 6.09 -16.94
CA ASN A 146 -7.13 5.57 -17.81
C ASN A 146 -6.69 4.31 -18.58
N GLU A 147 -5.42 4.21 -19.01
CA GLU A 147 -4.86 2.99 -19.61
C GLU A 147 -4.94 1.77 -18.66
N TYR A 148 -4.92 2.01 -17.37
CA TYR A 148 -5.08 0.98 -16.34
C TYR A 148 -6.54 0.75 -15.92
N GLU A 149 -7.51 1.41 -16.57
CA GLU A 149 -8.95 1.34 -16.23
C GLU A 149 -9.22 1.76 -14.77
N ALA A 150 -8.41 2.69 -14.24
CA ALA A 150 -8.55 3.19 -12.88
C ALA A 150 -9.66 4.26 -12.82
N GLU A 151 -10.48 4.22 -11.79
CA GLU A 151 -11.53 5.20 -11.57
C GLU A 151 -10.95 6.48 -10.96
N ILE A 152 -11.04 7.61 -11.69
CA ILE A 152 -10.58 8.92 -11.21
C ILE A 152 -11.78 9.69 -10.66
N VAL A 153 -11.76 9.96 -9.35
CA VAL A 153 -12.87 10.65 -8.65
C VAL A 153 -12.74 12.17 -8.65
N GLY A 154 -11.51 12.69 -8.77
CA GLY A 154 -11.30 14.13 -8.79
C GLY A 154 -9.86 14.54 -9.07
N LEU A 155 -9.70 15.84 -9.31
CA LEU A 155 -8.42 16.50 -9.58
C LEU A 155 -8.21 17.62 -8.55
N VAL A 156 -7.06 17.63 -7.91
CA VAL A 156 -6.64 18.69 -6.98
C VAL A 156 -5.43 19.38 -7.55
N VAL A 157 -5.52 20.68 -7.79
CA VAL A 157 -4.38 21.51 -8.18
C VAL A 157 -3.97 22.36 -6.97
N ASN A 158 -2.83 22.03 -6.39
CA ASN A 158 -2.35 22.64 -5.15
C ASN A 158 -1.28 23.71 -5.42
N LYS A 159 -1.21 24.70 -4.53
CA LYS A 159 -0.24 25.80 -4.55
C LYS A 159 -0.33 26.70 -5.80
N VAL A 160 -1.55 26.98 -6.25
CA VAL A 160 -1.79 27.90 -7.35
C VAL A 160 -1.59 29.35 -6.87
N GLU A 161 -0.83 30.16 -7.60
CA GLU A 161 -0.69 31.57 -7.26
C GLU A 161 -2.07 32.27 -7.36
N PRO A 162 -2.44 33.12 -6.39
CA PRO A 162 -3.78 33.71 -6.32
C PRO A 162 -4.25 34.37 -7.62
N GLU A 163 -3.33 35.01 -8.36
CA GLU A 163 -3.62 35.69 -9.62
C GLU A 163 -3.90 34.73 -10.78
N GLN A 164 -3.52 33.45 -10.64
CA GLN A 164 -3.68 32.43 -11.68
C GLN A 164 -4.91 31.54 -11.48
N ILE A 165 -5.63 31.64 -10.36
CA ILE A 165 -6.76 30.76 -10.01
C ILE A 165 -7.85 30.78 -11.10
N GLU A 166 -8.29 31.96 -11.51
CA GLU A 166 -9.32 32.13 -12.55
C GLU A 166 -8.89 31.57 -13.91
N GLY A 167 -7.63 31.79 -14.28
CA GLY A 167 -7.05 31.25 -15.52
C GLY A 167 -6.93 29.72 -15.47
N MET A 168 -6.48 29.19 -14.35
CA MET A 168 -6.38 27.75 -14.11
C MET A 168 -7.75 27.07 -14.21
N ARG A 169 -8.78 27.65 -13.57
CA ARG A 169 -10.16 27.13 -13.62
C ARG A 169 -10.69 27.05 -15.05
N LYS A 170 -10.58 28.15 -15.81
CA LYS A 170 -11.05 28.21 -17.20
C LYS A 170 -10.38 27.17 -18.10
N GLU A 171 -9.08 27.00 -17.97
CA GLU A 171 -8.35 26.01 -18.78
C GLU A 171 -8.65 24.56 -18.35
N LEU A 172 -8.81 24.28 -17.05
CA LEU A 172 -9.23 22.97 -16.57
C LEU A 172 -10.62 22.59 -17.06
N GLU A 173 -11.60 23.51 -16.96
CA GLU A 173 -12.96 23.32 -17.46
C GLU A 173 -12.99 23.09 -18.98
N LYS A 174 -12.14 23.80 -19.74
CA LYS A 174 -12.04 23.63 -21.18
C LYS A 174 -11.45 22.29 -21.60
N VAL A 175 -10.37 21.86 -20.94
CA VAL A 175 -9.65 20.61 -21.28
C VAL A 175 -10.42 19.38 -20.82
N PHE A 176 -11.03 19.43 -19.64
CA PHE A 176 -11.73 18.30 -19.02
C PHE A 176 -13.26 18.44 -19.00
N SER A 177 -13.84 19.25 -19.91
CA SER A 177 -15.28 19.54 -20.01
C SER A 177 -16.19 18.32 -20.18
N ASN A 178 -15.67 17.24 -20.74
CA ASN A 178 -16.41 15.99 -20.97
C ASN A 178 -16.31 14.98 -19.83
N GLU A 179 -15.54 15.31 -18.80
CA GLU A 179 -15.23 14.42 -17.69
C GLU A 179 -15.98 14.87 -16.42
N SER A 180 -16.51 13.95 -15.67
CA SER A 180 -17.25 14.29 -14.45
C SER A 180 -16.35 14.29 -13.22
N TYR A 181 -15.14 14.84 -13.32
CA TYR A 181 -14.24 14.97 -12.18
C TYR A 181 -14.69 16.05 -11.21
N SER A 182 -14.48 15.83 -9.91
CA SER A 182 -14.56 16.91 -8.93
C SER A 182 -13.27 17.72 -8.97
N LEU A 183 -13.37 19.03 -9.10
CA LEU A 183 -12.21 19.92 -9.17
C LEU A 183 -11.98 20.62 -7.83
N CYS A 184 -10.72 20.73 -7.42
CA CYS A 184 -10.29 21.49 -6.27
C CYS A 184 -9.03 22.29 -6.63
N ILE A 185 -9.10 23.62 -6.59
CA ILE A 185 -7.99 24.51 -6.93
C ILE A 185 -7.58 25.26 -5.67
N ILE A 186 -6.49 24.81 -5.02
CA ILE A 186 -6.04 25.33 -3.73
C ILE A 186 -5.01 26.44 -3.96
N PRO A 187 -5.28 27.65 -3.48
CA PRO A 187 -4.34 28.75 -3.54
C PRO A 187 -3.09 28.48 -2.71
N LYS A 188 -1.97 29.03 -3.13
CA LYS A 188 -0.74 29.02 -2.35
C LYS A 188 -0.90 29.91 -1.11
N ASP A 189 -0.82 29.33 0.08
CA ASP A 189 -0.77 30.04 1.35
C ASP A 189 0.67 30.08 1.87
N LYS A 190 1.23 31.29 1.97
CA LYS A 190 2.61 31.51 2.45
C LYS A 190 2.81 30.90 3.84
N ARG A 191 1.82 30.96 4.73
CA ARG A 191 1.93 30.46 6.12
C ARG A 191 2.18 28.95 6.18
N LEU A 192 1.60 28.20 5.25
CA LEU A 192 1.81 26.75 5.15
C LEU A 192 3.24 26.40 4.71
N SER A 193 3.85 27.29 3.93
CA SER A 193 5.21 27.12 3.41
C SER A 193 6.29 27.66 4.37
N CYS A 194 5.92 28.36 5.44
CA CYS A 194 6.87 28.93 6.39
C CYS A 194 7.35 27.87 7.39
N PRO A 195 8.68 27.66 7.56
CA PRO A 195 9.20 26.83 8.64
C PRO A 195 8.99 27.50 10.01
N ARG A 196 9.06 26.71 11.07
CA ARG A 196 9.07 27.24 12.44
C ARG A 196 10.50 27.57 12.89
N ILE A 197 10.63 28.46 13.87
CA ILE A 197 11.92 28.74 14.51
C ILE A 197 12.57 27.44 15.02
N THR A 198 11.81 26.50 15.56
CA THR A 198 12.31 25.19 16.00
C THR A 198 12.98 24.41 14.87
N ASP A 199 12.45 24.49 13.64
CA ASP A 199 13.05 23.84 12.48
C ASP A 199 14.37 24.51 12.09
N VAL A 200 14.40 25.84 12.15
CA VAL A 200 15.62 26.61 11.92
C VAL A 200 16.70 26.29 12.98
N VAL A 201 16.32 26.22 14.27
CA VAL A 201 17.24 25.86 15.35
C VAL A 201 17.86 24.48 15.13
N LYS A 202 17.03 23.48 14.74
CA LYS A 202 17.50 22.13 14.42
C LYS A 202 18.46 22.14 13.21
N ALA A 203 18.07 22.79 12.10
CA ALA A 203 18.87 22.85 10.87
C ALA A 203 20.23 23.53 11.07
N LEU A 204 20.28 24.57 11.91
CA LEU A 204 21.47 25.29 12.22
C LEU A 204 22.31 24.65 13.33
N LYS A 205 21.78 23.62 14.02
CA LYS A 205 22.35 23.07 15.27
C LYS A 205 22.60 24.19 16.29
N GLY A 206 21.64 25.14 16.34
CA GLY A 206 21.73 26.34 17.16
C GLY A 206 21.28 26.14 18.60
N GLN A 207 21.59 27.08 19.46
CA GLN A 207 21.12 27.15 20.84
C GLN A 207 20.24 28.38 21.01
N VAL A 208 19.11 28.24 21.65
CA VAL A 208 18.22 29.35 21.97
C VAL A 208 18.76 30.07 23.18
N LEU A 209 19.10 31.34 23.01
CA LEU A 209 19.65 32.20 24.07
C LEU A 209 18.55 32.91 24.88
N SER A 210 17.47 33.32 24.19
CA SER A 210 16.32 34.02 24.77
C SER A 210 15.07 33.71 23.98
N GLY A 211 13.88 33.95 24.54
CA GLY A 211 12.61 33.78 23.86
C GLY A 211 12.15 32.34 23.70
N HIS A 212 12.53 31.43 24.61
CA HIS A 212 12.19 30.00 24.55
C HIS A 212 10.69 29.68 24.37
N SER A 213 9.81 30.54 24.89
CA SER A 213 8.33 30.36 24.75
C SER A 213 7.82 30.71 23.35
N TYR A 214 8.61 31.37 22.53
CA TYR A 214 8.22 31.85 21.19
C TYR A 214 8.86 31.10 20.04
N VAL A 215 9.60 30.03 20.32
CA VAL A 215 10.29 29.22 19.30
C VAL A 215 9.35 28.46 18.33
N ASN A 216 8.06 28.43 18.60
CA ASN A 216 7.05 27.87 17.70
C ASN A 216 6.53 28.88 16.67
N GLY A 217 7.01 30.14 16.68
CA GLY A 217 6.68 31.15 15.69
C GLY A 217 7.11 30.75 14.28
N LEU A 218 6.39 31.27 13.28
CA LEU A 218 6.69 31.02 11.85
C LEU A 218 7.80 31.95 11.38
N VAL A 219 8.57 31.49 10.39
CA VAL A 219 9.58 32.28 9.69
C VAL A 219 9.10 32.56 8.27
N GLY A 220 8.58 33.76 8.03
CA GLY A 220 8.03 34.17 6.74
C GLY A 220 9.10 34.54 5.71
N SER A 221 10.19 35.15 6.18
CA SER A 221 11.33 35.52 5.36
C SER A 221 12.63 35.58 6.19
N SER A 222 13.76 35.64 5.54
CA SER A 222 15.04 35.84 6.23
C SER A 222 15.87 36.97 5.61
N ILE A 223 16.56 37.76 6.45
CA ILE A 223 17.38 38.89 6.02
C ILE A 223 18.74 38.83 6.70
N VAL A 224 19.80 38.97 5.92
CA VAL A 224 21.16 39.13 6.46
C VAL A 224 21.44 40.61 6.78
N CYS A 225 21.60 40.92 8.07
CA CYS A 225 21.83 42.27 8.54
C CYS A 225 23.34 42.57 8.62
N ALA A 226 23.97 42.75 7.46
CA ALA A 226 25.38 43.12 7.36
C ALA A 226 25.63 44.64 7.41
N MET A 227 24.57 45.43 7.14
CA MET A 227 24.63 46.90 7.10
C MET A 227 24.47 47.52 8.48
N GLN A 228 24.69 48.85 8.57
CA GLN A 228 24.34 49.60 9.77
C GLN A 228 22.84 49.56 10.04
N LEU A 229 22.42 49.64 11.29
CA LEU A 229 21.04 49.52 11.74
C LEU A 229 20.04 50.34 10.92
N GLN A 230 20.33 51.61 10.67
CA GLN A 230 19.46 52.51 9.89
C GLN A 230 19.17 52.03 8.48
N ASN A 231 20.10 51.26 7.90
CA ASN A 231 19.91 50.68 6.58
C ASN A 231 19.26 49.28 6.67
N ALA A 232 19.60 48.48 7.67
CA ALA A 232 18.99 47.17 7.90
C ALA A 232 17.48 47.28 8.14
N LEU A 233 17.02 48.26 8.90
CA LEU A 233 15.60 48.50 9.17
C LEU A 233 14.76 48.76 7.90
N LYS A 234 15.35 49.29 6.82
CA LYS A 234 14.65 49.52 5.54
C LYS A 234 14.32 48.24 4.80
N TRP A 235 14.96 47.14 5.14
CA TRP A 235 14.74 45.82 4.51
C TRP A 235 13.72 44.96 5.23
N ILE A 236 13.34 45.31 6.46
CA ILE A 236 12.25 44.65 7.19
C ILE A 236 10.92 45.16 6.61
N LYS A 237 10.36 44.43 5.67
CA LYS A 237 9.15 44.81 4.91
C LYS A 237 7.94 43.95 5.18
N GLU A 238 8.12 42.72 5.64
CA GLU A 238 7.08 41.72 5.87
C GLU A 238 7.15 41.23 7.32
N ASP A 239 6.04 40.81 7.85
CA ASP A 239 5.95 40.16 9.16
C ASP A 239 6.69 38.83 9.18
N ASP A 240 7.02 38.38 10.40
CA ASP A 240 7.69 37.12 10.66
C ASP A 240 9.08 36.99 9.98
N CYS A 241 9.80 38.13 9.88
CA CYS A 241 11.13 38.17 9.33
C CYS A 241 12.19 37.69 10.34
N LEU A 242 13.03 36.73 9.94
CA LEU A 242 14.18 36.25 10.71
C LEU A 242 15.43 37.04 10.33
N LEU A 243 16.06 37.66 11.30
CA LEU A 243 17.30 38.41 11.08
C LEU A 243 18.51 37.52 11.32
N VAL A 244 19.46 37.53 10.39
CA VAL A 244 20.75 36.82 10.52
C VAL A 244 21.87 37.83 10.60
N THR A 245 22.61 37.83 11.69
CA THR A 245 23.71 38.80 11.91
C THR A 245 24.84 38.17 12.73
N SER A 246 26.02 38.77 12.72
CA SER A 246 27.13 38.37 13.60
C SER A 246 26.79 38.64 15.07
N GLY A 247 27.25 37.77 15.99
CA GLY A 247 26.94 37.89 17.41
C GLY A 247 27.54 39.14 18.11
N ASP A 248 28.53 39.77 17.50
CA ASP A 248 29.13 41.02 18.00
C ASP A 248 28.35 42.29 17.57
N ARG A 249 27.29 42.13 16.78
CA ARG A 249 26.45 43.25 16.32
C ARG A 249 25.36 43.62 17.33
N GLY A 250 25.74 44.05 18.52
CA GLY A 250 24.80 44.49 19.54
C GLY A 250 23.87 45.63 19.10
N ASP A 251 24.33 46.49 18.19
CA ASP A 251 23.54 47.56 17.57
C ASP A 251 22.34 47.00 16.80
N ILE A 252 22.55 45.95 16.04
CA ILE A 252 21.46 45.27 15.27
C ILE A 252 20.50 44.55 16.23
N VAL A 253 21.03 43.85 17.24
CA VAL A 253 20.21 43.15 18.25
C VAL A 253 19.26 44.11 18.96
N VAL A 254 19.79 45.21 19.52
CA VAL A 254 18.95 46.19 20.22
C VAL A 254 17.97 46.88 19.28
N GLY A 255 18.42 47.26 18.07
CA GLY A 255 17.54 47.86 17.07
C GLY A 255 16.43 46.95 16.60
N ALA A 256 16.70 45.65 16.42
CA ALA A 256 15.73 44.66 16.05
C ALA A 256 14.66 44.43 17.15
N LEU A 257 15.10 44.38 18.42
CA LEU A 257 14.17 44.27 19.56
C LEU A 257 13.25 45.49 19.66
N GLN A 258 13.78 46.70 19.42
CA GLN A 258 12.95 47.91 19.38
C GLN A 258 12.03 47.98 18.16
N ALA A 259 12.49 47.52 16.99
CA ALA A 259 11.66 47.41 15.78
C ALA A 259 10.49 46.46 16.01
N HIS A 260 10.73 45.27 16.60
CA HIS A 260 9.69 44.28 16.92
C HIS A 260 8.60 44.83 17.85
N GLN A 261 8.96 45.70 18.79
CA GLN A 261 8.01 46.35 19.69
C GLN A 261 7.28 47.56 19.06
N SER A 262 7.80 48.05 17.96
CA SER A 262 7.29 49.27 17.31
C SER A 262 6.11 48.96 16.40
N LYS A 263 5.01 49.67 16.56
CA LYS A 263 3.83 49.57 15.65
C LYS A 263 4.12 50.05 14.21
N ASN A 264 5.25 50.67 13.97
CA ASN A 264 5.64 51.21 12.67
C ASN A 264 6.50 50.25 11.84
N TYR A 265 6.87 49.11 12.41
CA TYR A 265 7.67 48.07 11.77
C TYR A 265 6.91 46.74 11.80
N PRO A 266 7.11 45.88 10.80
CA PRO A 266 6.62 44.52 10.82
C PRO A 266 7.15 43.71 12.01
N SER A 267 6.44 42.71 12.42
CA SER A 267 6.87 41.77 13.46
C SER A 267 8.09 40.96 13.00
N LEU A 268 8.97 40.62 13.94
CA LEU A 268 10.12 39.76 13.67
C LEU A 268 9.84 38.34 14.18
N ALA A 269 10.30 37.34 13.45
CA ALA A 269 10.26 35.94 13.86
C ALA A 269 11.35 35.64 14.93
N GLY A 270 12.52 36.20 14.74
CA GLY A 270 13.69 35.98 15.64
C GLY A 270 14.97 36.57 15.11
N ILE A 271 16.05 36.32 15.85
CA ILE A 271 17.41 36.75 15.49
C ILE A 271 18.35 35.55 15.57
N VAL A 272 19.13 35.32 14.52
CA VAL A 272 20.22 34.33 14.48
C VAL A 272 21.56 35.05 14.62
N LEU A 273 22.29 34.75 15.69
CA LEU A 273 23.63 35.25 15.98
C LEU A 273 24.67 34.25 15.50
N THR A 274 25.49 34.65 14.54
CA THR A 274 26.44 33.79 13.83
C THR A 274 27.88 33.94 14.34
N GLY A 275 28.74 32.96 14.00
CA GLY A 275 30.16 32.99 14.30
C GLY A 275 30.53 32.52 15.71
N GLY A 276 29.60 31.97 16.48
CA GLY A 276 29.83 31.50 17.84
C GLY A 276 30.12 32.64 18.84
N VAL A 277 29.90 33.88 18.42
CA VAL A 277 30.13 35.08 19.24
C VAL A 277 28.84 35.48 19.95
N LEU A 278 28.94 35.79 21.25
CA LEU A 278 27.80 36.28 22.01
C LEU A 278 27.85 37.82 22.12
N PRO A 279 26.72 38.50 22.22
CA PRO A 279 26.64 39.90 22.53
C PRO A 279 27.33 40.22 23.88
N GLU A 280 27.81 41.45 24.02
CA GLU A 280 28.42 41.90 25.27
C GLU A 280 27.45 41.77 26.46
N ALA A 281 27.98 41.57 27.66
CA ALA A 281 27.21 41.36 28.89
C ALA A 281 26.16 42.46 29.16
N SER A 282 26.46 43.70 28.79
CA SER A 282 25.54 44.84 28.85
C SER A 282 24.30 44.64 27.98
N ILE A 283 24.48 44.12 26.77
CA ILE A 283 23.39 43.82 25.83
C ILE A 283 22.56 42.62 26.32
N LEU A 284 23.21 41.57 26.83
CA LEU A 284 22.53 40.42 27.40
C LEU A 284 21.61 40.79 28.57
N ARG A 285 22.09 41.67 29.46
CA ARG A 285 21.25 42.20 30.57
C ARG A 285 20.03 42.97 30.05
N LEU A 286 20.18 43.71 28.96
CA LEU A 286 19.09 44.46 28.35
C LEU A 286 18.05 43.49 27.77
N ILE A 287 18.46 42.43 27.09
CA ILE A 287 17.59 41.37 26.55
C ILE A 287 16.81 40.71 27.68
N ASP A 288 17.44 40.36 28.79
CA ASP A 288 16.83 39.71 29.95
C ASP A 288 15.76 40.57 30.62
N GLY A 289 15.87 41.88 30.53
CA GLY A 289 14.96 42.86 31.13
C GLY A 289 13.70 43.14 30.28
N LEU A 290 13.61 42.64 29.07
CA LEU A 290 12.44 42.90 28.19
C LEU A 290 11.23 42.02 28.51
N PRO A 291 10.01 42.61 28.52
CA PRO A 291 8.78 41.86 28.81
C PRO A 291 8.40 40.86 27.73
N GLU A 292 8.59 41.22 26.47
CA GLU A 292 8.38 40.35 25.29
C GLU A 292 9.73 39.86 24.80
N ARG A 293 9.88 38.55 24.70
CA ARG A 293 11.16 37.93 24.33
C ARG A 293 11.09 37.37 22.92
N LEU A 294 11.67 38.09 21.97
CA LEU A 294 11.94 37.59 20.63
C LEU A 294 12.95 36.42 20.70
N PRO A 295 12.72 35.30 20.00
CA PRO A 295 13.70 34.22 19.95
C PRO A 295 15.06 34.70 19.41
N ILE A 296 16.11 34.50 20.22
CA ILE A 296 17.48 34.77 19.83
C ILE A 296 18.24 33.46 19.87
N ILE A 297 18.83 33.10 18.72
CA ILE A 297 19.49 31.83 18.48
C ILE A 297 20.96 32.09 18.23
N THR A 298 21.86 31.36 18.89
CA THR A 298 23.30 31.43 18.61
C THR A 298 23.75 30.19 17.86
N VAL A 299 24.64 30.39 16.86
CA VAL A 299 25.15 29.33 16.01
C VAL A 299 26.64 29.47 15.76
N GLN A 300 27.36 28.36 15.65
CA GLN A 300 28.81 28.37 15.37
C GLN A 300 29.12 28.73 13.91
N ALA A 301 28.19 28.44 13.02
CA ALA A 301 28.33 28.68 11.57
C ALA A 301 28.53 30.17 11.26
N GLY A 302 29.31 30.47 10.21
CA GLY A 302 29.46 31.84 9.69
C GLY A 302 28.14 32.34 9.06
N THR A 303 28.04 33.67 8.88
CA THR A 303 26.80 34.33 8.45
C THR A 303 26.27 33.80 7.09
N PHE A 304 27.14 33.57 6.13
CA PHE A 304 26.76 33.07 4.83
C PHE A 304 26.22 31.63 4.91
N GLU A 305 26.92 30.77 5.64
CA GLU A 305 26.51 29.38 5.83
C GLU A 305 25.18 29.31 6.59
N ALA A 306 25.04 30.08 7.67
CA ALA A 306 23.79 30.12 8.44
C ALA A 306 22.62 30.60 7.60
N ALA A 307 22.78 31.68 6.81
CA ALA A 307 21.75 32.19 5.91
C ALA A 307 21.38 31.18 4.82
N SER A 308 22.37 30.51 4.22
CA SER A 308 22.13 29.46 3.23
C SER A 308 21.33 28.28 3.81
N ARG A 309 21.70 27.85 5.03
CA ARG A 309 20.96 26.77 5.72
C ARG A 309 19.54 27.20 6.10
N VAL A 310 19.34 28.43 6.59
CA VAL A 310 17.98 28.95 6.87
C VAL A 310 17.10 28.91 5.63
N ASN A 311 17.61 29.36 4.50
CA ASN A 311 16.85 29.37 3.23
C ASN A 311 16.57 27.96 2.68
N ALA A 312 17.33 26.97 3.07
CA ALA A 312 17.14 25.58 2.69
C ALA A 312 16.18 24.82 3.64
N VAL A 313 15.70 25.46 4.73
CA VAL A 313 14.77 24.82 5.65
C VAL A 313 13.38 24.74 5.00
N HIS A 314 12.95 23.53 4.74
CA HIS A 314 11.58 23.30 4.26
C HIS A 314 10.61 23.26 5.44
N ALA A 315 9.43 23.84 5.23
CA ALA A 315 8.35 23.73 6.19
C ALA A 315 7.88 22.28 6.32
N ARG A 316 7.80 21.80 7.55
CA ARG A 316 7.26 20.49 7.86
C ARG A 316 5.94 20.65 8.62
N LEU A 317 4.96 19.81 8.30
CA LEU A 317 3.71 19.75 9.03
C LEU A 317 3.80 18.64 10.08
N ARG A 318 3.59 19.00 11.35
CA ARG A 318 3.64 18.03 12.47
C ARG A 318 2.27 17.83 13.07
N SER A 319 2.06 16.71 13.73
CA SER A 319 0.81 16.40 14.45
C SER A 319 0.42 17.45 15.50
N THR A 320 1.41 18.20 16.01
CA THR A 320 1.22 19.30 16.97
C THR A 320 0.86 20.65 16.32
N ASP A 321 0.93 20.77 15.00
CA ASP A 321 0.73 22.03 14.27
C ASP A 321 -0.74 22.31 13.96
N GLN A 322 -1.58 22.36 14.98
CA GLN A 322 -3.04 22.53 14.88
C GLN A 322 -3.46 23.66 13.95
N GLU A 323 -2.77 24.81 14.00
CA GLU A 323 -3.09 25.96 13.16
C GLU A 323 -2.91 25.66 11.67
N LYS A 324 -1.72 25.12 11.28
CA LYS A 324 -1.45 24.76 9.89
C LYS A 324 -2.35 23.64 9.38
N ILE A 325 -2.64 22.65 10.23
CA ILE A 325 -3.56 21.57 9.88
C ILE A 325 -4.96 22.13 9.61
N ASN A 326 -5.47 22.99 10.50
CA ASN A 326 -6.77 23.63 10.30
C ASN A 326 -6.80 24.49 9.01
N LEU A 327 -5.74 25.25 8.73
CA LEU A 327 -5.63 26.01 7.48
C LEU A 327 -5.66 25.09 6.26
N SER A 328 -4.94 23.97 6.30
CA SER A 328 -4.91 23.00 5.20
C SER A 328 -6.28 22.36 4.96
N VAL A 329 -7.00 21.99 6.02
CA VAL A 329 -8.36 21.44 5.94
C VAL A 329 -9.32 22.48 5.36
N GLN A 330 -9.30 23.70 5.88
CA GLN A 330 -10.16 24.80 5.40
C GLN A 330 -9.86 25.14 3.94
N ALA A 331 -8.57 25.19 3.55
CA ALA A 331 -8.18 25.45 2.17
C ALA A 331 -8.73 24.40 1.21
N PHE A 332 -8.72 23.13 1.58
CA PHE A 332 -9.29 22.06 0.78
C PHE A 332 -10.82 22.18 0.69
N GLU A 333 -11.51 22.35 1.81
CA GLU A 333 -12.99 22.41 1.84
C GLU A 333 -13.54 23.64 1.12
N ALA A 334 -12.90 24.81 1.28
CA ALA A 334 -13.35 26.06 0.67
C ALA A 334 -13.15 26.11 -0.85
N ASN A 335 -12.24 25.32 -1.40
CA ASN A 335 -11.87 25.34 -2.80
C ASN A 335 -12.30 24.09 -3.58
N LEU A 336 -13.06 23.21 -2.96
CA LEU A 336 -13.68 22.07 -3.63
C LEU A 336 -15.01 22.54 -4.26
N ASP A 337 -15.18 22.37 -5.58
CA ASP A 337 -16.30 22.93 -6.33
C ASP A 337 -17.66 22.43 -5.84
N ASP A 338 -17.77 21.14 -5.49
CA ASP A 338 -18.99 20.53 -4.98
C ASP A 338 -18.65 19.47 -3.92
N LEU A 339 -18.66 19.89 -2.67
CA LEU A 339 -18.34 19.04 -1.52
C LEU A 339 -19.34 17.89 -1.35
N GLU A 340 -20.63 18.12 -1.61
CA GLU A 340 -21.66 17.09 -1.46
C GLU A 340 -21.50 16.01 -2.53
N LYS A 341 -21.37 16.41 -3.80
CA LYS A 341 -21.15 15.51 -4.92
C LYS A 341 -19.84 14.70 -4.79
N PHE A 342 -18.76 15.36 -4.35
CA PHE A 342 -17.49 14.69 -4.06
C PHE A 342 -17.64 13.64 -2.95
N ASN A 343 -18.32 13.99 -1.86
CA ASN A 343 -18.61 13.07 -0.78
C ASN A 343 -19.49 11.89 -1.23
N GLU A 344 -20.55 12.16 -2.01
CA GLU A 344 -21.41 11.11 -2.55
C GLU A 344 -20.62 10.13 -3.42
N LYS A 345 -19.77 10.64 -4.30
CA LYS A 345 -18.94 9.82 -5.20
C LYS A 345 -17.98 8.91 -4.42
N ILE A 346 -17.23 9.46 -3.47
CA ILE A 346 -16.32 8.67 -2.62
C ILE A 346 -17.08 7.61 -1.82
N TRP A 347 -18.25 7.95 -1.27
CA TRP A 347 -19.02 7.02 -0.45
C TRP A 347 -19.83 5.99 -1.24
N ALA A 348 -20.27 6.30 -2.47
CA ALA A 348 -20.96 5.36 -3.33
C ALA A 348 -20.09 4.13 -3.61
N ASP A 349 -18.82 4.33 -3.88
CA ASP A 349 -17.85 3.25 -4.12
C ASP A 349 -17.52 2.47 -2.85
N CYS A 350 -17.42 3.16 -1.71
CA CYS A 350 -17.18 2.53 -0.41
C CYS A 350 -18.37 1.66 0.05
N LEU A 351 -19.60 2.12 -0.15
CA LEU A 351 -20.82 1.36 0.16
C LEU A 351 -21.07 0.21 -0.82
N ALA A 352 -20.71 0.37 -2.08
CA ALA A 352 -20.76 -0.71 -3.07
C ALA A 352 -19.84 -1.87 -2.70
N SER A 353 -18.69 -1.60 -2.10
CA SER A 353 -17.76 -2.63 -1.64
C SER A 353 -18.24 -3.40 -0.41
N LYS A 354 -19.04 -2.80 0.48
CA LYS A 354 -19.64 -3.48 1.65
C LYS A 354 -20.90 -4.29 1.33
N GLY A 355 -21.58 -3.96 0.25
CA GLY A 355 -22.85 -4.61 -0.16
C GLY A 355 -22.70 -5.79 -1.11
N ASN A 356 -21.75 -6.72 -0.92
CA ASN A 356 -21.51 -7.89 -1.79
C ASN A 356 -21.25 -7.59 -3.28
N LYS A 357 -21.10 -6.35 -3.66
CA LYS A 357 -20.51 -5.96 -4.93
C LYS A 357 -19.07 -5.58 -4.64
N MET A 358 -18.17 -6.59 -4.66
CA MET A 358 -16.74 -6.33 -4.86
C MET A 358 -16.61 -5.30 -5.99
N SER A 359 -15.70 -4.34 -5.83
CA SER A 359 -15.29 -3.49 -6.95
C SER A 359 -15.27 -4.36 -8.21
N ASN A 360 -15.95 -3.95 -9.27
CA ASN A 360 -16.13 -4.77 -10.48
C ASN A 360 -14.79 -5.19 -11.13
N ILE A 361 -13.68 -4.65 -10.67
CA ILE A 361 -12.32 -4.95 -11.15
C ILE A 361 -11.61 -5.82 -10.11
N ILE A 362 -11.79 -7.14 -10.22
CA ILE A 362 -10.93 -8.09 -9.51
C ILE A 362 -9.68 -8.32 -10.37
N THR A 363 -8.57 -7.69 -10.00
CA THR A 363 -7.31 -7.94 -10.70
C THR A 363 -6.87 -9.40 -10.50
N PRO A 364 -6.09 -9.98 -11.43
CA PRO A 364 -5.58 -11.34 -11.27
C PRO A 364 -4.79 -11.55 -9.97
N LYS A 365 -4.01 -10.55 -9.53
CA LYS A 365 -3.26 -10.59 -8.26
C LYS A 365 -4.19 -10.59 -7.05
N MET A 366 -5.23 -9.75 -7.05
CA MET A 366 -6.23 -9.73 -5.99
C MET A 366 -7.03 -11.04 -5.94
N PHE A 367 -7.39 -11.60 -7.09
CA PHE A 367 -8.06 -12.90 -7.17
C PHE A 367 -7.19 -14.01 -6.56
N LYS A 368 -5.90 -14.05 -6.94
CA LYS A 368 -4.91 -14.99 -6.39
C LYS A 368 -4.78 -14.83 -4.87
N TYR A 369 -4.68 -13.60 -4.39
CA TYR A 369 -4.63 -13.30 -2.95
C TYR A 369 -5.87 -13.85 -2.22
N ASN A 370 -7.07 -13.54 -2.71
CA ASN A 370 -8.33 -14.00 -2.11
C ASN A 370 -8.42 -15.54 -2.08
N LEU A 371 -8.00 -16.22 -3.16
CA LEU A 371 -7.93 -17.68 -3.19
C LEU A 371 -7.00 -18.24 -2.12
N VAL A 372 -5.80 -17.66 -1.97
CA VAL A 372 -4.83 -18.07 -0.96
C VAL A 372 -5.38 -17.86 0.45
N GLN A 373 -6.02 -16.72 0.74
CA GLN A 373 -6.61 -16.46 2.05
C GLN A 373 -7.78 -17.42 2.35
N GLN A 374 -8.65 -17.69 1.39
CA GLN A 374 -9.72 -18.68 1.56
C GLN A 374 -9.16 -20.08 1.83
N ALA A 375 -8.09 -20.47 1.14
CA ALA A 375 -7.44 -21.75 1.35
C ALA A 375 -6.78 -21.85 2.73
N LYS A 376 -6.13 -20.77 3.19
CA LYS A 376 -5.54 -20.69 4.55
C LYS A 376 -6.62 -20.75 5.65
N ALA A 377 -7.74 -20.06 5.47
CA ALA A 377 -8.83 -20.03 6.44
C ALA A 377 -9.51 -21.41 6.64
N LYS A 378 -9.52 -22.24 5.59
CA LYS A 378 -10.06 -23.61 5.62
C LYS A 378 -9.06 -24.57 5.01
N GLN A 379 -7.96 -24.79 5.73
CA GLN A 379 -6.89 -25.65 5.27
C GLN A 379 -7.41 -27.04 4.88
N LYS A 380 -7.29 -27.40 3.61
CA LYS A 380 -7.73 -28.66 3.04
C LYS A 380 -6.57 -29.63 2.87
N HIS A 381 -6.87 -30.92 2.89
CA HIS A 381 -5.92 -31.98 2.66
C HIS A 381 -6.00 -32.43 1.21
N ILE A 382 -4.90 -32.25 0.48
CA ILE A 382 -4.82 -32.59 -0.96
C ILE A 382 -3.83 -33.74 -1.15
N VAL A 383 -4.23 -34.75 -1.92
CA VAL A 383 -3.34 -35.85 -2.31
C VAL A 383 -2.82 -35.63 -3.73
N LEU A 384 -1.52 -35.83 -3.93
CA LEU A 384 -0.79 -35.70 -5.19
C LEU A 384 -0.21 -37.06 -5.58
N PRO A 385 -0.80 -37.77 -6.56
CA PRO A 385 -0.38 -39.14 -6.93
C PRO A 385 1.00 -39.20 -7.60
N GLU A 386 1.48 -38.08 -8.14
CA GLU A 386 2.68 -38.02 -8.98
C GLU A 386 3.87 -37.44 -8.20
N GLY A 387 4.16 -37.99 -7.00
CA GLY A 387 5.22 -37.55 -6.11
C GLY A 387 6.64 -37.67 -6.67
N ASN A 388 6.81 -38.28 -7.83
CA ASN A 388 8.08 -38.43 -8.56
C ASN A 388 8.27 -37.40 -9.68
N ASP A 389 7.37 -36.43 -9.87
CA ASP A 389 7.48 -35.39 -10.89
C ASP A 389 8.10 -34.10 -10.29
N PRO A 390 9.15 -33.53 -10.92
CA PRO A 390 9.83 -32.35 -10.39
C PRO A 390 8.91 -31.12 -10.31
N ARG A 391 7.90 -31.00 -11.16
CA ARG A 391 6.94 -29.89 -11.12
C ARG A 391 6.03 -30.01 -9.89
N ILE A 392 5.59 -31.23 -9.57
CA ILE A 392 4.80 -31.51 -8.37
C ILE A 392 5.61 -31.27 -7.11
N LEU A 393 6.87 -31.69 -7.07
CA LEU A 393 7.74 -31.46 -5.91
C LEU A 393 8.01 -29.97 -5.68
N LYS A 394 8.27 -29.18 -6.75
CA LYS A 394 8.42 -27.73 -6.65
C LYS A 394 7.14 -27.04 -6.18
N ALA A 395 5.99 -27.42 -6.75
CA ALA A 395 4.70 -26.90 -6.31
C ALA A 395 4.41 -27.24 -4.84
N THR A 396 4.71 -28.47 -4.42
CA THR A 396 4.57 -28.91 -3.02
C THR A 396 5.42 -28.05 -2.08
N ALA A 397 6.68 -27.77 -2.44
CA ALA A 397 7.55 -26.92 -1.64
C ALA A 397 6.95 -25.53 -1.41
N ILE A 398 6.48 -24.88 -2.46
CA ILE A 398 5.84 -23.55 -2.40
C ILE A 398 4.55 -23.56 -1.54
N LEU A 399 3.71 -24.58 -1.71
CA LEU A 399 2.43 -24.67 -1.01
C LEU A 399 2.63 -24.94 0.49
N VAL A 400 3.60 -25.79 0.83
CA VAL A 400 3.96 -26.11 2.22
C VAL A 400 4.60 -24.92 2.92
N GLU A 401 5.54 -24.25 2.26
CA GLU A 401 6.18 -23.03 2.78
C GLU A 401 5.14 -21.95 3.10
N ARG A 402 4.18 -21.74 2.20
CA ARG A 402 3.10 -20.77 2.37
C ARG A 402 1.97 -21.22 3.32
N GLY A 403 1.98 -22.47 3.77
CA GLY A 403 0.98 -23.01 4.69
C GLY A 403 -0.45 -23.00 4.15
N ILE A 404 -0.62 -23.20 2.84
CA ILE A 404 -1.93 -23.05 2.16
C ILE A 404 -2.80 -24.30 2.30
N VAL A 405 -2.20 -25.50 2.17
CA VAL A 405 -2.89 -26.79 2.20
C VAL A 405 -2.02 -27.85 2.92
N LYS A 406 -2.64 -28.88 3.44
CA LYS A 406 -1.95 -30.11 3.85
C LYS A 406 -1.76 -30.99 2.62
N ILE A 407 -0.57 -31.56 2.44
CA ILE A 407 -0.24 -32.35 1.26
C ILE A 407 0.17 -33.76 1.65
N THR A 408 -0.37 -34.74 0.91
CA THR A 408 0.14 -36.12 0.86
C THR A 408 0.67 -36.40 -0.54
N LEU A 409 1.93 -36.80 -0.63
CA LEU A 409 2.54 -37.34 -1.85
C LEU A 409 2.39 -38.85 -1.88
N LEU A 410 2.01 -39.41 -3.00
CA LEU A 410 2.02 -40.86 -3.18
C LEU A 410 3.29 -41.33 -3.89
N GLY A 411 3.81 -42.46 -3.44
CA GLY A 411 4.97 -43.14 -3.98
C GLY A 411 6.00 -43.53 -2.95
N ASP A 412 7.02 -44.22 -3.40
CA ASP A 412 8.16 -44.69 -2.61
C ASP A 412 8.94 -43.50 -2.00
N LYS A 413 9.00 -43.46 -0.68
CA LYS A 413 9.61 -42.34 0.06
C LYS A 413 11.08 -42.14 -0.26
N GLU A 414 11.85 -43.23 -0.44
CA GLU A 414 13.27 -43.13 -0.74
C GLU A 414 13.50 -42.56 -2.13
N LYS A 415 12.68 -42.97 -3.13
CA LYS A 415 12.74 -42.42 -4.47
C LYS A 415 12.34 -40.94 -4.48
N ILE A 416 11.29 -40.56 -3.76
CA ILE A 416 10.86 -39.15 -3.65
C ILE A 416 12.00 -38.31 -3.04
N MET A 417 12.65 -38.79 -1.96
CA MET A 417 13.81 -38.11 -1.37
C MET A 417 14.97 -37.97 -2.35
N GLY A 418 15.24 -39.04 -3.13
CA GLY A 418 16.23 -38.99 -4.20
C GLY A 418 15.92 -37.93 -5.26
N TYR A 419 14.68 -37.82 -5.71
CA TYR A 419 14.25 -36.81 -6.66
C TYR A 419 14.30 -35.39 -6.09
N VAL A 420 13.91 -35.18 -4.84
CA VAL A 420 14.04 -33.87 -4.15
C VAL A 420 15.50 -33.41 -4.18
N SER A 421 16.44 -34.31 -3.84
CA SER A 421 17.87 -34.01 -3.87
C SER A 421 18.38 -33.79 -5.30
N GLN A 422 18.00 -34.66 -6.23
CA GLN A 422 18.43 -34.58 -7.65
C GLN A 422 18.00 -33.29 -8.34
N TYR A 423 16.80 -32.81 -8.05
CA TYR A 423 16.25 -31.60 -8.67
C TYR A 423 16.52 -30.33 -7.86
N GLY A 424 17.22 -30.43 -6.72
CA GLY A 424 17.53 -29.28 -5.88
C GLY A 424 16.30 -28.58 -5.30
N VAL A 425 15.22 -29.32 -5.01
CA VAL A 425 13.98 -28.74 -4.47
C VAL A 425 14.12 -28.56 -2.97
N MET A 426 13.90 -27.35 -2.48
CA MET A 426 13.90 -27.03 -1.04
C MET A 426 12.56 -27.46 -0.41
N LEU A 427 12.35 -28.74 -0.22
CA LEU A 427 11.12 -29.31 0.35
C LEU A 427 11.38 -29.87 1.75
N ASP A 428 10.71 -29.34 2.75
CA ASP A 428 10.69 -29.87 4.12
C ASP A 428 9.74 -31.07 4.20
N LEU A 429 10.29 -32.27 4.05
CA LEU A 429 9.54 -33.52 4.10
C LEU A 429 8.90 -33.82 5.47
N SER A 430 9.27 -33.11 6.54
CA SER A 430 8.63 -33.26 7.84
C SER A 430 7.21 -32.70 7.87
N LYS A 431 6.91 -31.79 6.94
CA LYS A 431 5.59 -31.12 6.79
C LYS A 431 4.69 -31.79 5.75
N VAL A 432 5.16 -32.85 5.10
CA VAL A 432 4.44 -33.53 4.02
C VAL A 432 4.30 -35.00 4.37
N SER A 433 3.11 -35.54 4.26
CA SER A 433 2.89 -36.99 4.37
C SER A 433 3.31 -37.67 3.08
N VAL A 434 4.10 -38.74 3.17
CA VAL A 434 4.44 -39.58 2.01
C VAL A 434 3.88 -40.98 2.27
N ILE A 435 3.05 -41.47 1.36
CA ILE A 435 2.41 -42.79 1.45
C ILE A 435 2.75 -43.57 0.19
N ASP A 436 3.32 -44.77 0.40
CA ASP A 436 3.50 -45.75 -0.66
C ASP A 436 2.35 -46.79 -0.59
N PRO A 437 1.48 -46.86 -1.59
CA PRO A 437 0.40 -47.88 -1.65
C PRO A 437 0.91 -49.30 -1.41
N ALA A 438 2.09 -49.65 -1.92
CA ALA A 438 2.66 -50.98 -1.78
C ALA A 438 3.00 -51.36 -0.35
N THR A 439 3.32 -50.39 0.51
CA THR A 439 3.70 -50.63 1.92
C THR A 439 2.59 -50.21 2.90
N SER A 440 1.46 -49.65 2.43
CA SER A 440 0.36 -49.13 3.27
C SER A 440 -0.71 -50.18 3.60
N GLY A 441 -0.30 -51.39 3.98
CA GLY A 441 -1.12 -52.60 4.11
C GLY A 441 -2.56 -52.40 4.60
N GLU A 442 -2.78 -51.80 5.78
CA GLU A 442 -4.12 -51.61 6.35
C GLU A 442 -4.99 -50.66 5.51
N GLN A 443 -4.42 -49.58 4.99
CA GLN A 443 -5.15 -48.63 4.16
C GLN A 443 -5.49 -49.26 2.81
N LEU A 444 -4.54 -49.99 2.21
CA LEU A 444 -4.75 -50.66 0.93
C LEU A 444 -5.88 -51.69 1.03
N GLU A 445 -5.89 -52.53 2.06
CA GLU A 445 -6.93 -53.52 2.28
C GLU A 445 -8.32 -52.87 2.46
N ARG A 446 -8.38 -51.79 3.24
CA ARG A 446 -9.61 -51.03 3.44
C ARG A 446 -10.14 -50.47 2.10
N TYR A 447 -9.25 -49.91 1.28
CA TYR A 447 -9.63 -49.33 -0.02
C TYR A 447 -10.00 -50.42 -1.03
N ALA A 448 -9.27 -51.54 -1.07
CA ALA A 448 -9.59 -52.67 -1.94
C ALA A 448 -10.95 -53.30 -1.62
N ALA A 449 -11.23 -53.51 -0.34
CA ALA A 449 -12.52 -54.04 0.09
C ALA A 449 -13.68 -53.11 -0.32
N LEU A 450 -13.54 -51.81 -0.10
CA LEU A 450 -14.55 -50.84 -0.47
C LEU A 450 -14.70 -50.71 -1.99
N PHE A 451 -13.60 -50.72 -2.72
CA PHE A 451 -13.59 -50.66 -4.18
C PHE A 451 -14.28 -51.92 -4.79
N PHE A 452 -14.02 -53.09 -4.24
CA PHE A 452 -14.69 -54.34 -4.62
C PHE A 452 -16.21 -54.24 -4.40
N GLU A 453 -16.64 -53.78 -3.20
CA GLU A 453 -18.06 -53.59 -2.90
C GLU A 453 -18.75 -52.65 -3.89
N LEU A 454 -18.09 -51.57 -4.28
CA LEU A 454 -18.62 -50.61 -5.27
C LEU A 454 -18.75 -51.21 -6.69
N ARG A 455 -17.97 -52.26 -7.00
CA ARG A 455 -17.85 -52.79 -8.37
C ARG A 455 -18.39 -54.20 -8.58
N LYS A 456 -18.58 -54.97 -7.54
CA LYS A 456 -19.08 -56.38 -7.63
C LYS A 456 -20.33 -56.51 -8.47
N HIS A 457 -21.23 -55.52 -8.43
CA HIS A 457 -22.49 -55.54 -9.21
C HIS A 457 -22.30 -55.31 -10.72
N LYS A 458 -21.14 -54.88 -11.17
CA LYS A 458 -20.86 -54.60 -12.59
C LYS A 458 -20.01 -55.66 -13.27
N GLY A 459 -19.55 -56.67 -12.52
CA GLY A 459 -18.74 -57.76 -13.07
C GLY A 459 -17.37 -57.33 -13.63
N THR A 460 -16.92 -56.12 -13.31
CA THR A 460 -15.66 -55.60 -13.85
C THR A 460 -14.47 -55.81 -12.93
N VAL A 461 -14.70 -56.23 -11.68
CA VAL A 461 -13.72 -56.62 -10.67
C VAL A 461 -14.23 -57.97 -10.13
N PRO A 462 -13.63 -59.09 -10.52
CA PRO A 462 -14.13 -60.42 -10.20
C PRO A 462 -13.97 -60.78 -8.75
N ASP A 463 -12.88 -60.36 -8.11
CA ASP A 463 -12.54 -60.71 -6.73
C ASP A 463 -11.83 -59.55 -6.01
N ILE A 464 -11.50 -59.78 -4.74
CA ILE A 464 -10.85 -58.77 -3.90
C ILE A 464 -9.37 -58.60 -4.25
N GLU A 465 -8.71 -59.65 -4.79
CA GLU A 465 -7.31 -59.57 -5.19
C GLU A 465 -7.14 -58.66 -6.38
N GLU A 466 -8.01 -58.75 -7.39
CA GLU A 466 -8.04 -57.81 -8.52
C GLU A 466 -8.36 -56.38 -8.06
N ALA A 467 -9.24 -56.22 -7.08
CA ALA A 467 -9.53 -54.91 -6.48
C ALA A 467 -8.29 -54.33 -5.79
N ARG A 468 -7.51 -55.13 -5.11
CA ARG A 468 -6.28 -54.78 -4.46
C ARG A 468 -5.23 -54.35 -5.48
N ASP A 469 -5.03 -55.12 -6.55
CA ASP A 469 -4.09 -54.78 -7.61
C ASP A 469 -4.46 -53.48 -8.31
N GLN A 470 -5.74 -53.23 -8.54
CA GLN A 470 -6.18 -51.93 -9.07
C GLN A 470 -5.97 -50.77 -8.09
N CYS A 471 -6.07 -51.01 -6.79
CA CYS A 471 -5.83 -49.98 -5.77
C CYS A 471 -4.35 -49.72 -5.52
N LEU A 472 -3.42 -50.56 -6.00
CA LEU A 472 -1.97 -50.26 -6.02
C LEU A 472 -1.62 -49.17 -7.02
N ASP A 473 -2.48 -48.90 -8.01
CA ASP A 473 -2.33 -47.77 -8.90
C ASP A 473 -2.48 -46.45 -8.12
N LEU A 474 -1.50 -45.53 -8.28
CA LEU A 474 -1.44 -44.27 -7.52
C LEU A 474 -2.67 -43.38 -7.70
N SER A 475 -3.27 -43.37 -8.92
CA SER A 475 -4.47 -42.59 -9.20
C SER A 475 -5.72 -43.21 -8.59
N CYS A 476 -5.79 -44.56 -8.58
CA CYS A 476 -6.86 -45.30 -7.92
C CYS A 476 -6.79 -45.12 -6.41
N PHE A 477 -5.62 -45.32 -5.81
CA PHE A 477 -5.39 -45.14 -4.36
C PHE A 477 -5.76 -43.72 -3.90
N ALA A 478 -5.27 -42.67 -4.61
CA ALA A 478 -5.64 -41.29 -4.33
C ALA A 478 -7.12 -41.02 -4.40
N THR A 479 -7.79 -41.60 -5.42
CA THR A 479 -9.25 -41.49 -5.57
C THR A 479 -9.98 -42.14 -4.40
N MET A 480 -9.51 -43.29 -3.91
CA MET A 480 -10.10 -43.96 -2.76
C MET A 480 -9.84 -43.20 -1.46
N MET A 481 -8.68 -42.54 -1.29
CA MET A 481 -8.43 -41.62 -0.19
C MET A 481 -9.47 -40.50 -0.12
N VAL A 482 -9.78 -39.89 -1.27
CA VAL A 482 -10.78 -38.82 -1.34
C VAL A 482 -12.20 -39.41 -1.11
N TYR A 483 -12.50 -40.55 -1.66
CA TYR A 483 -13.79 -41.21 -1.48
C TYR A 483 -14.06 -41.58 -0.01
N CYS A 484 -13.06 -42.07 0.70
CA CYS A 484 -13.16 -42.42 2.11
C CYS A 484 -13.12 -41.19 3.05
N GLY A 485 -12.78 -40.02 2.54
CA GLY A 485 -12.66 -38.79 3.32
C GLY A 485 -11.30 -38.66 4.06
N ASP A 486 -10.30 -39.47 3.71
CA ASP A 486 -8.94 -39.38 4.24
C ASP A 486 -8.16 -38.20 3.60
N ALA A 487 -8.65 -37.72 2.45
CA ALA A 487 -8.24 -36.48 1.82
C ALA A 487 -9.47 -35.70 1.33
N ASP A 488 -9.36 -34.35 1.26
CA ASP A 488 -10.45 -33.48 0.77
C ASP A 488 -10.47 -33.41 -0.76
N GLY A 489 -9.35 -33.69 -1.43
CA GLY A 489 -9.24 -33.63 -2.87
C GLY A 489 -7.95 -34.24 -3.42
N MET A 490 -7.92 -34.43 -4.74
CA MET A 490 -6.76 -34.94 -5.48
C MET A 490 -6.43 -34.00 -6.62
N VAL A 491 -5.15 -33.77 -6.87
CA VAL A 491 -4.63 -33.07 -8.06
C VAL A 491 -3.66 -33.98 -8.80
N SER A 492 -3.91 -34.25 -10.07
CA SER A 492 -3.11 -35.13 -10.93
C SER A 492 -3.10 -34.61 -12.36
N GLY A 493 -2.22 -35.14 -13.21
CA GLY A 493 -2.12 -34.80 -14.63
C GLY A 493 -0.77 -34.24 -15.06
N ALA A 494 0.23 -34.26 -14.19
CA ALA A 494 1.59 -33.87 -14.56
C ALA A 494 2.28 -34.92 -15.46
N ARG A 495 2.04 -36.21 -15.20
CA ARG A 495 2.55 -37.36 -15.98
C ARG A 495 1.42 -38.27 -16.48
N HIS A 496 0.36 -38.41 -15.72
CA HIS A 496 -0.75 -39.27 -16.06
C HIS A 496 -1.63 -38.61 -17.13
N THR A 497 -2.13 -39.45 -18.04
CA THR A 497 -3.10 -38.98 -19.05
C THR A 497 -4.45 -38.64 -18.38
N THR A 498 -5.22 -37.77 -19.03
CA THR A 498 -6.60 -37.43 -18.57
C THR A 498 -7.44 -38.68 -18.32
N GLN A 499 -7.35 -39.69 -19.18
CA GLN A 499 -8.08 -40.95 -19.03
C GLN A 499 -7.66 -41.69 -17.75
N HIS A 500 -6.34 -41.76 -17.47
CA HIS A 500 -5.80 -42.43 -16.30
C HIS A 500 -6.21 -41.76 -15.00
N THR A 501 -6.29 -40.42 -14.99
CA THR A 501 -6.70 -39.63 -13.83
C THR A 501 -8.23 -39.69 -13.59
N ILE A 502 -9.04 -39.57 -14.65
CA ILE A 502 -10.51 -39.48 -14.51
C ILE A 502 -11.18 -40.85 -14.35
N ARG A 503 -10.65 -41.91 -14.97
CA ARG A 503 -11.23 -43.24 -14.95
C ARG A 503 -11.49 -43.77 -13.53
N PRO A 504 -10.53 -43.74 -12.57
CA PRO A 504 -10.81 -44.18 -11.20
C PRO A 504 -11.93 -43.41 -10.53
N ALA A 505 -12.02 -42.09 -10.72
CA ALA A 505 -13.08 -41.28 -10.17
C ALA A 505 -14.47 -41.61 -10.75
N LEU A 506 -14.56 -41.78 -12.06
CA LEU A 506 -15.81 -42.22 -12.71
C LEU A 506 -16.25 -43.62 -12.29
N VAL A 507 -15.28 -44.46 -11.97
CA VAL A 507 -15.48 -45.82 -11.53
C VAL A 507 -16.00 -45.88 -10.09
N SER A 508 -15.45 -45.09 -9.18
CA SER A 508 -15.73 -45.15 -7.75
C SER A 508 -16.89 -44.25 -7.31
N ILE A 509 -17.06 -43.07 -7.95
CA ILE A 509 -17.98 -42.01 -7.49
C ILE A 509 -19.35 -42.03 -8.20
N ARG A 510 -19.61 -42.95 -9.12
CA ARG A 510 -20.84 -42.98 -9.87
C ARG A 510 -22.03 -43.52 -9.08
N ASN A 511 -22.63 -42.68 -8.26
CA ASN A 511 -23.98 -42.89 -7.72
C ASN A 511 -24.98 -41.96 -8.42
N SER A 512 -26.21 -42.40 -8.58
CA SER A 512 -27.30 -41.80 -9.37
C SER A 512 -27.74 -40.38 -8.93
N ALA A 513 -27.13 -39.80 -7.92
CA ALA A 513 -27.41 -38.45 -7.41
C ALA A 513 -26.35 -37.41 -7.76
N PHE A 514 -25.24 -37.77 -8.38
CA PHE A 514 -24.19 -36.84 -8.76
C PHE A 514 -24.29 -36.49 -10.24
N HIS A 515 -24.88 -35.33 -10.52
CA HIS A 515 -24.57 -34.63 -11.75
C HIS A 515 -23.11 -34.22 -11.68
N ILE A 516 -22.24 -34.87 -12.45
CA ILE A 516 -20.89 -34.40 -12.71
C ILE A 516 -21.05 -33.01 -13.32
N CYS A 517 -20.87 -31.99 -12.51
CA CYS A 517 -20.71 -30.65 -13.01
C CYS A 517 -19.40 -30.67 -13.82
N ASN A 518 -19.51 -30.67 -15.15
CA ASN A 518 -18.42 -30.61 -16.10
C ASN A 518 -17.69 -29.23 -15.96
N ARG A 519 -17.04 -29.03 -14.85
CA ARG A 519 -15.96 -28.04 -14.70
C ARG A 519 -14.66 -28.77 -14.42
N VAL A 520 -14.30 -29.63 -15.36
CA VAL A 520 -12.92 -30.03 -15.53
C VAL A 520 -12.23 -28.84 -16.19
N THR A 521 -11.58 -28.02 -15.41
CA THR A 521 -10.75 -26.95 -15.95
C THR A 521 -9.45 -27.59 -16.42
N PHE A 522 -9.35 -27.83 -17.73
CA PHE A 522 -8.11 -28.26 -18.36
C PHE A 522 -7.10 -27.08 -18.30
N ALA A 523 -6.21 -27.10 -17.34
CA ALA A 523 -5.02 -26.23 -17.35
C ALA A 523 -3.90 -26.93 -18.14
N SER A 524 -4.13 -27.18 -19.42
CA SER A 524 -3.05 -27.50 -20.36
C SER A 524 -2.79 -26.27 -21.21
N GLN A 525 -1.64 -25.60 -21.00
CA GLN A 525 -1.02 -24.61 -21.89
C GLN A 525 -1.99 -23.58 -22.52
N CYS A 526 -2.82 -22.90 -21.75
CA CYS A 526 -3.65 -21.84 -22.29
C CYS A 526 -3.05 -20.48 -22.00
N HIS A 527 -2.76 -19.79 -23.09
CA HIS A 527 -2.47 -18.36 -23.18
C HIS A 527 -3.50 -17.54 -22.36
N PRO A 528 -3.13 -16.43 -21.72
CA PRO A 528 -4.01 -15.62 -20.86
C PRO A 528 -5.33 -15.16 -21.49
N GLN A 529 -5.42 -15.12 -22.82
CA GLN A 529 -6.62 -14.74 -23.55
C GLN A 529 -7.78 -15.76 -23.47
N PHE A 530 -7.51 -17.01 -23.14
CA PHE A 530 -8.56 -18.03 -23.01
C PHE A 530 -9.28 -18.03 -21.67
N PHE A 531 -8.69 -17.45 -20.64
CA PHE A 531 -9.28 -17.38 -19.29
C PHE A 531 -10.55 -16.51 -19.26
N ASN A 532 -10.57 -15.42 -20.03
CA ASN A 532 -11.73 -14.52 -20.11
C ASN A 532 -12.91 -15.11 -20.91
N GLN A 533 -12.70 -16.01 -21.84
CA GLN A 533 -13.76 -16.64 -22.61
C GLN A 533 -14.51 -17.73 -21.82
N ILE A 534 -13.87 -18.39 -20.87
CA ILE A 534 -14.51 -19.46 -20.07
C ILE A 534 -15.42 -18.87 -18.97
N PHE A 535 -15.13 -17.67 -18.48
CA PHE A 535 -15.94 -17.01 -17.44
C PHE A 535 -17.08 -16.14 -17.98
N SER A 536 -17.06 -15.74 -19.26
CA SER A 536 -18.12 -14.94 -19.89
C SER A 536 -19.28 -15.72 -20.50
N SER A 537 -19.16 -17.04 -20.68
CA SER A 537 -20.25 -17.85 -21.22
C SER A 537 -21.23 -18.34 -20.13
N HIS A 538 -22.10 -17.46 -19.69
CA HIS A 538 -23.27 -17.76 -18.86
C HIS A 538 -24.38 -18.37 -19.70
N ARG A 539 -24.22 -19.55 -20.33
CA ARG A 539 -25.32 -20.38 -20.78
C ARG A 539 -24.86 -21.82 -21.00
N CYS A 540 -25.11 -22.66 -20.01
CA CYS A 540 -25.12 -24.10 -20.19
C CYS A 540 -26.54 -24.50 -20.69
N PRO A 541 -26.69 -25.12 -21.86
CA PRO A 541 -28.00 -25.39 -22.45
C PRO A 541 -28.81 -26.55 -21.81
N TYR A 542 -28.34 -27.10 -20.71
CA TYR A 542 -28.98 -28.23 -20.02
C TYR A 542 -29.41 -27.95 -18.58
N TYR A 543 -30.08 -26.81 -18.33
CA TYR A 543 -30.78 -26.60 -17.08
C TYR A 543 -32.28 -26.52 -17.30
N SER A 544 -32.99 -27.66 -17.19
CA SER A 544 -34.43 -27.67 -16.96
C SER A 544 -34.68 -27.51 -15.45
N LYS A 545 -35.50 -26.51 -15.11
CA LYS A 545 -35.97 -26.23 -13.77
C LYS A 545 -36.73 -27.41 -13.18
N SER A 546 -36.20 -28.15 -12.22
CA SER A 546 -36.99 -28.80 -11.18
C SER A 546 -36.09 -29.32 -10.05
N SER A 547 -36.54 -29.06 -8.80
CA SER A 547 -36.11 -29.58 -7.50
C SER A 547 -34.96 -28.90 -6.77
N ARG A 548 -35.28 -28.42 -5.55
CA ARG A 548 -34.40 -27.86 -4.55
C ARG A 548 -33.38 -28.89 -4.06
N PRO A 549 -32.11 -28.53 -3.82
CA PRO A 549 -31.15 -29.48 -3.29
C PRO A 549 -31.27 -29.63 -1.77
N SER A 550 -31.20 -30.87 -1.30
CA SER A 550 -31.08 -31.24 0.11
C SER A 550 -29.69 -30.90 0.67
N ARG A 551 -29.62 -30.65 1.98
CA ARG A 551 -28.50 -30.05 2.73
C ARG A 551 -27.21 -30.87 2.87
N ASP A 552 -27.00 -32.00 2.17
CA ASP A 552 -25.89 -32.93 2.41
C ASP A 552 -25.05 -33.30 1.16
N SER A 553 -24.81 -32.33 0.27
CA SER A 553 -23.92 -32.57 -0.87
C SER A 553 -22.48 -32.09 -0.54
N ARG A 554 -21.60 -33.05 -0.19
CA ARG A 554 -20.14 -32.82 -0.20
C ARG A 554 -19.70 -32.63 -1.65
N LEU A 555 -19.29 -31.42 -2.00
CA LEU A 555 -18.80 -31.07 -3.33
C LEU A 555 -17.36 -31.59 -3.49
N PHE A 556 -17.18 -32.64 -4.29
CA PHE A 556 -15.88 -33.02 -4.79
C PHE A 556 -15.49 -32.09 -5.96
N ARG A 557 -14.42 -31.31 -5.78
CA ARG A 557 -13.80 -30.53 -6.84
C ARG A 557 -12.51 -31.23 -7.25
N LEU A 558 -12.48 -31.82 -8.43
CA LEU A 558 -11.26 -32.22 -9.10
C LEU A 558 -10.66 -30.97 -9.76
N CYS A 559 -9.52 -30.48 -9.25
CA CYS A 559 -8.73 -29.44 -9.89
C CYS A 559 -7.57 -30.10 -10.64
N PHE A 560 -7.44 -29.79 -11.92
CA PHE A 560 -6.32 -30.21 -12.77
C PHE A 560 -5.37 -29.04 -12.99
#